data_2aefe3509c7985447feac4194ab8eafe
#
_entry.id   2aefe3509c7985447feac4194ab8eafe
#
_cell.length_a   1.000
_cell.length_b   1.000
_cell.length_c   1.000
_cell.angle_alpha   90.00
_cell.angle_beta   90.00
_cell.angle_gamma   90.00
#
_symmetry.space_group_name_H-M   'P 1'
#
loop_
_entity.id
_entity.type
_entity.pdbx_description
1 polymer ?
#
loop_
_entity_poly.entity_id
_entity_poly.type
_entity_poly.pdbx_seq_one_letter_code
_entity_poly.pdbx_strand_id
1 'polypeptide(L)'
;MKPSGKILAIALLFIGLVLVNFLASSLPVRLDTTAERIYTLSPGTQALLGKIEEPVVLDFYFTKSATGLPIAYKNYATRVEEMLRQYARASRGKLTLNIIDPRPDTPEEEKATAAGIQPQLIPTTGEQIQFGLVAIQADQQKTLAALNPQREQFLEYDLSQLVYSVQQIDKRKLGLLTSLPLQGTSAQEAQMMMMMRQQPKPGQFVATEWEKTFEIIRIEPGATELPPGLDVLAVIHPQGVAPKLQFAIDQFILGGKPVFLAVDPASQHFKRQANPQQPMMGAPTPNVASDLPALLTAYGVTYDPQKIVGDLENATQVQIQGGQIARYPVWLNLRRANFSSTSATTGQLNSTIFIESGAFIATAGATTTFTPLIQSSASSGELAAMALQFAQPDAIARQVIPSGKKTVAALVTGKFKTAFPAGAPKDDKPADPAGAATPPSALPSDSLKESKASSTLFIIADTDWLFDDYSIRKMNFFGQTAAEPINDNLALAANSLEFLSGSSDLISIRGKGNSLRPFEVVRTMEINANQKYQEKLSELETRLQSVQQKLSELQGKKGEANRLVASPEVTKAIADFQKQQAAMSGERRQIRRALREDIDQLENRLLILNLLAAPGLIGIFGLWFARSRKK
;
A
#
# COMPACT_ATOMS: atom_id res chain seq x y z
N MET A 1 -21.65 -62.55 18.47
CA MET A 1 -22.52 -62.07 17.37
C MET A 1 -22.23 -62.93 16.12
N LYS A 2 -23.29 -63.50 15.53
CA LYS A 2 -23.15 -64.25 14.25
C LYS A 2 -22.60 -63.33 13.17
N PRO A 3 -21.80 -63.81 12.20
CA PRO A 3 -21.15 -62.95 11.19
C PRO A 3 -22.12 -62.09 10.40
N SER A 4 -23.37 -62.48 10.21
CA SER A 4 -24.45 -61.73 9.60
C SER A 4 -24.84 -60.44 10.38
N GLY A 5 -24.74 -60.46 11.72
CA GLY A 5 -25.05 -59.27 12.52
C GLY A 5 -23.96 -58.18 12.46
N LYS A 6 -22.70 -58.59 12.20
CA LYS A 6 -21.60 -57.63 12.01
C LYS A 6 -21.70 -56.91 10.66
N ILE A 7 -22.08 -57.64 9.63
CA ILE A 7 -22.28 -57.07 8.28
C ILE A 7 -23.44 -56.07 8.30
N LEU A 8 -24.56 -56.42 8.94
CA LEU A 8 -25.71 -55.52 9.09
C LEU A 8 -25.36 -54.24 9.86
N ALA A 9 -24.57 -54.37 10.96
CA ALA A 9 -24.13 -53.22 11.73
C ALA A 9 -23.20 -52.27 10.93
N ILE A 10 -22.31 -52.82 10.11
CA ILE A 10 -21.44 -52.04 9.22
C ILE A 10 -22.26 -51.34 8.13
N ALA A 11 -23.25 -52.03 7.53
CA ALA A 11 -24.13 -51.43 6.52
C ALA A 11 -24.98 -50.28 7.10
N LEU A 12 -25.54 -50.47 8.31
CA LEU A 12 -26.29 -49.42 9.02
C LEU A 12 -25.40 -48.22 9.41
N LEU A 13 -24.15 -48.49 9.81
CA LEU A 13 -23.18 -47.41 10.11
C LEU A 13 -22.84 -46.64 8.81
N PHE A 14 -22.65 -47.32 7.72
CA PHE A 14 -22.38 -46.70 6.41
C PHE A 14 -23.58 -45.82 5.96
N ILE A 15 -24.81 -46.36 6.02
CA ILE A 15 -26.02 -45.61 5.70
C ILE A 15 -26.18 -44.39 6.64
N GLY A 16 -25.89 -44.58 7.93
CA GLY A 16 -25.90 -43.48 8.92
C GLY A 16 -24.89 -42.38 8.58
N LEU A 17 -23.66 -42.76 8.20
CA LEU A 17 -22.63 -41.81 7.76
C LEU A 17 -23.03 -41.06 6.47
N VAL A 18 -23.61 -41.75 5.49
CA VAL A 18 -24.12 -41.13 4.26
C VAL A 18 -25.25 -40.16 4.58
N LEU A 19 -26.16 -40.53 5.47
CA LEU A 19 -27.27 -39.68 5.92
C LEU A 19 -26.77 -38.43 6.68
N VAL A 20 -25.81 -38.59 7.59
CA VAL A 20 -25.17 -37.49 8.29
C VAL A 20 -24.43 -36.57 7.34
N ASN A 21 -23.72 -37.12 6.36
CA ASN A 21 -23.04 -36.32 5.32
C ASN A 21 -24.06 -35.56 4.45
N PHE A 22 -25.15 -36.21 4.04
CA PHE A 22 -26.23 -35.57 3.30
C PHE A 22 -26.91 -34.45 4.10
N LEU A 23 -27.23 -34.69 5.37
CA LEU A 23 -27.80 -33.67 6.27
C LEU A 23 -26.79 -32.56 6.55
N ALA A 24 -25.51 -32.88 6.76
CA ALA A 24 -24.47 -31.88 6.97
C ALA A 24 -24.23 -31.02 5.72
N SER A 25 -24.36 -31.62 4.52
CA SER A 25 -24.22 -30.86 3.27
C SER A 25 -25.40 -29.90 3.01
N SER A 26 -26.57 -30.17 3.59
CA SER A 26 -27.74 -29.29 3.49
C SER A 26 -27.78 -28.20 4.56
N LEU A 27 -26.93 -28.30 5.59
CA LEU A 27 -26.81 -27.23 6.59
C LEU A 27 -25.97 -26.07 6.04
N PRO A 28 -26.46 -24.81 6.10
CA PRO A 28 -25.72 -23.65 5.58
C PRO A 28 -24.57 -23.21 6.50
N VAL A 29 -24.13 -24.07 7.41
CA VAL A 29 -23.03 -23.77 8.36
C VAL A 29 -21.71 -24.11 7.70
N ARG A 30 -20.99 -23.09 7.24
CA ARG A 30 -19.59 -23.20 6.78
C ARG A 30 -18.69 -22.68 7.90
N LEU A 31 -17.81 -23.52 8.42
CA LEU A 31 -16.74 -23.11 9.32
C LEU A 31 -15.54 -22.72 8.47
N ASP A 32 -15.24 -21.43 8.44
CA ASP A 32 -14.05 -20.91 7.80
C ASP A 32 -12.85 -21.12 8.74
N THR A 33 -12.01 -22.11 8.39
CA THR A 33 -10.80 -22.47 9.14
C THR A 33 -9.55 -21.75 8.63
N THR A 34 -9.69 -20.87 7.63
CA THR A 34 -8.55 -20.09 7.12
C THR A 34 -8.13 -19.06 8.18
N ALA A 35 -6.80 -18.82 8.29
CA ALA A 35 -6.24 -17.88 9.27
C ALA A 35 -6.83 -16.47 9.15
N GLU A 36 -7.21 -16.06 7.94
CA GLU A 36 -7.75 -14.74 7.63
C GLU A 36 -9.25 -14.72 7.36
N ARG A 37 -9.93 -15.85 7.57
CA ARG A 37 -11.38 -16.01 7.33
C ARG A 37 -11.79 -15.48 5.95
N ILE A 38 -11.04 -15.90 4.92
CA ILE A 38 -11.23 -15.41 3.55
C ILE A 38 -12.61 -15.74 2.95
N TYR A 39 -13.28 -16.76 3.46
CA TYR A 39 -14.64 -17.16 3.09
C TYR A 39 -15.74 -16.60 3.99
N THR A 40 -15.40 -15.69 4.91
CA THR A 40 -16.37 -15.05 5.81
C THR A 40 -16.36 -13.55 5.56
N LEU A 41 -17.50 -12.92 5.39
CA LEU A 41 -17.57 -11.46 5.21
C LEU A 41 -17.01 -10.73 6.42
N SER A 42 -16.26 -9.66 6.16
CA SER A 42 -15.71 -8.79 7.21
C SER A 42 -16.83 -8.11 8.02
N PRO A 43 -16.57 -7.73 9.27
CA PRO A 43 -17.53 -6.96 10.05
C PRO A 43 -17.98 -5.66 9.34
N GLY A 44 -17.05 -4.99 8.63
CA GLY A 44 -17.39 -3.79 7.86
C GLY A 44 -18.35 -4.07 6.71
N THR A 45 -18.12 -5.13 5.94
CA THR A 45 -19.05 -5.55 4.88
C THR A 45 -20.44 -5.88 5.46
N GLN A 46 -20.49 -6.62 6.57
CA GLN A 46 -21.75 -6.95 7.23
C GLN A 46 -22.48 -5.71 7.73
N ALA A 47 -21.76 -4.75 8.32
CA ALA A 47 -22.33 -3.48 8.77
C ALA A 47 -22.86 -2.66 7.59
N LEU A 48 -22.10 -2.57 6.50
CA LEU A 48 -22.49 -1.88 5.27
C LEU A 48 -23.76 -2.48 4.67
N LEU A 49 -23.80 -3.80 4.50
CA LEU A 49 -24.97 -4.51 3.95
C LEU A 49 -26.20 -4.41 4.85
N GLY A 50 -25.98 -4.34 6.18
CA GLY A 50 -27.07 -4.12 7.16
C GLY A 50 -27.67 -2.71 7.14
N LYS A 51 -26.94 -1.72 6.58
CA LYS A 51 -27.39 -0.32 6.45
C LYS A 51 -28.10 -0.02 5.13
N ILE A 52 -28.22 -0.99 4.23
CA ILE A 52 -28.94 -0.81 2.96
C ILE A 52 -30.42 -0.51 3.29
N GLU A 53 -30.89 0.67 2.91
CA GLU A 53 -32.28 1.09 3.12
C GLU A 53 -33.14 0.72 1.94
N GLU A 54 -32.73 1.04 0.73
CA GLU A 54 -33.44 0.75 -0.52
C GLU A 54 -32.84 -0.46 -1.24
N PRO A 55 -33.64 -1.27 -1.95
CA PRO A 55 -33.17 -2.45 -2.65
C PRO A 55 -32.07 -2.13 -3.67
N VAL A 56 -31.01 -2.93 -3.67
CA VAL A 56 -29.90 -2.89 -4.64
C VAL A 56 -29.94 -4.13 -5.52
N VAL A 57 -29.82 -3.96 -6.82
CA VAL A 57 -29.67 -5.06 -7.79
C VAL A 57 -28.21 -5.14 -8.22
N LEU A 58 -27.63 -6.33 -8.16
CA LEU A 58 -26.29 -6.63 -8.66
C LEU A 58 -26.40 -7.54 -9.88
N ASP A 59 -26.00 -7.02 -11.03
CA ASP A 59 -25.91 -7.77 -12.29
C ASP A 59 -24.45 -8.19 -12.52
N PHE A 60 -24.17 -9.47 -12.31
CA PHE A 60 -22.86 -10.06 -12.48
C PHE A 60 -22.73 -10.66 -13.88
N TYR A 61 -21.89 -10.05 -14.70
CA TYR A 61 -21.60 -10.46 -16.06
C TYR A 61 -20.32 -11.28 -16.11
N PHE A 62 -20.41 -12.51 -16.62
CA PHE A 62 -19.23 -13.36 -16.85
C PHE A 62 -19.47 -14.31 -18.01
N THR A 63 -18.67 -14.18 -19.08
CA THR A 63 -18.73 -15.06 -20.27
C THR A 63 -18.18 -16.46 -19.92
N LYS A 64 -19.05 -17.32 -19.36
CA LYS A 64 -18.71 -18.69 -18.94
C LYS A 64 -18.46 -19.61 -20.14
N SER A 65 -19.11 -19.31 -21.27
CA SER A 65 -19.12 -20.09 -22.49
C SER A 65 -17.84 -19.92 -23.34
N ALA A 66 -16.95 -18.99 -22.98
CA ALA A 66 -15.71 -18.75 -23.72
C ALA A 66 -14.79 -19.98 -23.73
N THR A 67 -14.32 -20.32 -24.92
CA THR A 67 -13.39 -21.43 -25.13
C THR A 67 -11.97 -21.03 -24.77
N GLY A 68 -11.24 -21.91 -24.06
CA GLY A 68 -9.84 -21.62 -23.69
C GLY A 68 -9.67 -20.65 -22.51
N LEU A 69 -10.72 -20.43 -21.72
CA LEU A 69 -10.65 -19.59 -20.51
C LEU A 69 -9.61 -20.14 -19.52
N PRO A 70 -8.59 -19.36 -19.13
CA PRO A 70 -7.59 -19.80 -18.17
C PRO A 70 -8.22 -20.24 -16.84
N ILE A 71 -7.64 -21.26 -16.20
CA ILE A 71 -8.14 -21.80 -14.91
C ILE A 71 -8.22 -20.71 -13.84
N ALA A 72 -7.28 -19.75 -13.83
CA ALA A 72 -7.28 -18.63 -12.91
C ALA A 72 -8.56 -17.77 -13.02
N TYR A 73 -9.02 -17.50 -14.24
CA TYR A 73 -10.27 -16.74 -14.45
C TYR A 73 -11.51 -17.54 -13.99
N LYS A 74 -11.55 -18.85 -14.27
CA LYS A 74 -12.67 -19.72 -13.82
C LYS A 74 -12.75 -19.76 -12.30
N ASN A 75 -11.62 -19.98 -11.64
CA ASN A 75 -11.56 -20.04 -10.17
C ASN A 75 -11.94 -18.70 -9.55
N TYR A 76 -11.44 -17.61 -10.12
CA TYR A 76 -11.75 -16.26 -9.63
C TYR A 76 -13.23 -15.91 -9.84
N ALA A 77 -13.82 -16.23 -11.00
CA ALA A 77 -15.24 -16.02 -11.25
C ALA A 77 -16.13 -16.80 -10.28
N THR A 78 -15.78 -18.07 -9.98
CA THR A 78 -16.45 -18.87 -8.97
C THR A 78 -16.38 -18.19 -7.59
N ARG A 79 -15.22 -17.68 -7.22
CA ARG A 79 -15.04 -16.94 -5.95
C ARG A 79 -15.86 -15.65 -5.89
N VAL A 80 -15.89 -14.88 -6.99
CA VAL A 80 -16.75 -13.68 -7.10
C VAL A 80 -18.22 -14.05 -6.90
N GLU A 81 -18.70 -15.07 -7.62
CA GLU A 81 -20.07 -15.54 -7.51
C GLU A 81 -20.43 -15.99 -6.08
N GLU A 82 -19.55 -16.76 -5.43
CA GLU A 82 -19.75 -17.20 -4.05
C GLU A 82 -19.81 -16.00 -3.08
N MET A 83 -18.94 -15.02 -3.24
CA MET A 83 -18.94 -13.81 -2.41
C MET A 83 -20.21 -12.99 -2.62
N LEU A 84 -20.63 -12.77 -3.87
CA LEU A 84 -21.89 -12.07 -4.19
C LEU A 84 -23.12 -12.77 -3.61
N ARG A 85 -23.16 -14.10 -3.61
CA ARG A 85 -24.21 -14.87 -2.94
C ARG A 85 -24.19 -14.67 -1.41
N GLN A 86 -23.02 -14.47 -0.80
CA GLN A 86 -22.93 -14.12 0.62
C GLN A 86 -23.44 -12.71 0.88
N TYR A 87 -23.15 -11.74 0.02
CA TYR A 87 -23.72 -10.38 0.06
C TYR A 87 -25.23 -10.41 0.04
N ALA A 88 -25.83 -11.15 -0.91
CA ALA A 88 -27.28 -11.28 -1.02
C ALA A 88 -27.91 -11.86 0.26
N ARG A 89 -27.26 -12.85 0.90
CA ARG A 89 -27.74 -13.42 2.17
C ARG A 89 -27.59 -12.44 3.34
N ALA A 90 -26.44 -11.75 3.43
CA ALA A 90 -26.12 -10.83 4.52
C ALA A 90 -27.01 -9.57 4.50
N SER A 91 -27.46 -9.14 3.33
CA SER A 91 -28.34 -7.98 3.14
C SER A 91 -29.80 -8.18 3.58
N ARG A 92 -30.15 -9.38 4.05
CA ARG A 92 -31.50 -9.74 4.52
C ARG A 92 -32.60 -9.45 3.49
N GLY A 93 -32.33 -9.73 2.21
CA GLY A 93 -33.25 -9.54 1.10
C GLY A 93 -33.26 -8.14 0.48
N LYS A 94 -32.36 -7.25 0.90
CA LYS A 94 -32.21 -5.92 0.31
C LYS A 94 -31.30 -5.91 -0.93
N LEU A 95 -30.58 -7.01 -1.20
CA LEU A 95 -29.69 -7.14 -2.36
C LEU A 95 -30.11 -8.34 -3.19
N THR A 96 -30.44 -8.09 -4.47
CA THR A 96 -30.78 -9.11 -5.47
C THR A 96 -29.59 -9.31 -6.39
N LEU A 97 -29.20 -10.58 -6.61
CA LEU A 97 -28.09 -10.97 -7.48
C LEU A 97 -28.61 -11.65 -8.74
N ASN A 98 -28.29 -11.08 -9.90
CA ASN A 98 -28.48 -11.70 -11.21
C ASN A 98 -27.11 -12.16 -11.74
N ILE A 99 -27.04 -13.38 -12.29
CA ILE A 99 -25.85 -13.94 -12.90
C ILE A 99 -26.13 -14.09 -14.39
N ILE A 100 -25.37 -13.37 -15.20
CA ILE A 100 -25.59 -13.22 -16.63
C ILE A 100 -24.38 -13.77 -17.38
N ASP A 101 -24.61 -14.62 -18.39
CA ASP A 101 -23.58 -15.16 -19.30
C ASP A 101 -23.67 -14.46 -20.66
N PRO A 102 -22.97 -13.33 -20.86
CA PRO A 102 -22.99 -12.58 -22.11
C PRO A 102 -22.19 -13.38 -23.17
N ARG A 103 -22.91 -13.96 -24.11
CA ARG A 103 -22.29 -14.64 -25.25
C ARG A 103 -22.12 -13.67 -26.41
N PRO A 104 -21.14 -13.86 -27.27
CA PRO A 104 -20.97 -13.05 -28.46
C PRO A 104 -22.27 -12.96 -29.27
N ASP A 105 -22.57 -11.77 -29.78
CA ASP A 105 -23.76 -11.46 -30.60
C ASP A 105 -25.12 -11.74 -29.90
N THR A 106 -25.18 -11.57 -28.56
CA THR A 106 -26.42 -11.71 -27.80
C THR A 106 -26.87 -10.38 -27.16
N PRO A 107 -28.19 -10.23 -26.85
CA PRO A 107 -28.68 -9.05 -26.13
C PRO A 107 -28.04 -8.84 -24.76
N GLU A 108 -27.55 -9.90 -24.12
CA GLU A 108 -26.83 -9.83 -22.84
C GLU A 108 -25.45 -9.17 -23.01
N GLU A 109 -24.76 -9.40 -24.13
CA GLU A 109 -23.51 -8.71 -24.46
C GLU A 109 -23.73 -7.22 -24.71
N GLU A 110 -24.77 -6.87 -25.48
CA GLU A 110 -25.13 -5.47 -25.71
C GLU A 110 -25.47 -4.76 -24.41
N LYS A 111 -26.25 -5.40 -23.52
CA LYS A 111 -26.58 -4.86 -22.20
C LYS A 111 -25.33 -4.65 -21.34
N ALA A 112 -24.40 -5.60 -21.31
CA ALA A 112 -23.18 -5.50 -20.56
C ALA A 112 -22.31 -4.32 -21.07
N THR A 113 -22.18 -4.20 -22.39
CA THR A 113 -21.44 -3.09 -23.01
C THR A 113 -22.10 -1.74 -22.75
N ALA A 114 -23.43 -1.65 -22.88
CA ALA A 114 -24.20 -0.45 -22.55
C ALA A 114 -24.09 -0.06 -21.08
N ALA A 115 -23.97 -1.04 -20.18
CA ALA A 115 -23.75 -0.83 -18.75
C ALA A 115 -22.30 -0.45 -18.40
N GLY A 116 -21.39 -0.38 -19.39
CA GLY A 116 -19.99 0.02 -19.21
C GLY A 116 -19.05 -1.11 -18.84
N ILE A 117 -19.45 -2.37 -19.00
CA ILE A 117 -18.52 -3.52 -18.86
C ILE A 117 -17.56 -3.50 -20.03
N GLN A 118 -16.26 -3.53 -19.71
CA GLN A 118 -15.20 -3.54 -20.72
C GLN A 118 -14.87 -4.98 -21.14
N PRO A 119 -14.83 -5.26 -22.45
CA PRO A 119 -14.38 -6.57 -22.94
C PRO A 119 -12.89 -6.75 -22.64
N GLN A 120 -12.54 -7.93 -22.13
CA GLN A 120 -11.18 -8.34 -21.81
C GLN A 120 -10.72 -9.40 -22.80
N LEU A 121 -9.52 -9.25 -23.37
CA LEU A 121 -8.91 -10.25 -24.27
C LEU A 121 -8.26 -11.37 -23.45
N ILE A 122 -8.58 -12.61 -23.80
CA ILE A 122 -7.85 -13.77 -23.28
C ILE A 122 -6.52 -13.89 -24.03
N PRO A 123 -5.35 -13.78 -23.33
CA PRO A 123 -4.04 -13.74 -24.01
C PRO A 123 -3.72 -14.99 -24.83
N THR A 124 -4.30 -16.15 -24.46
CA THR A 124 -4.02 -17.46 -25.09
C THR A 124 -4.81 -17.72 -26.35
N THR A 125 -6.04 -17.18 -26.46
CA THR A 125 -6.96 -17.46 -27.59
C THR A 125 -7.28 -16.22 -28.41
N GLY A 126 -7.06 -15.00 -27.88
CA GLY A 126 -7.51 -13.75 -28.49
C GLY A 126 -9.03 -13.54 -28.42
N GLU A 127 -9.77 -14.42 -27.75
CA GLU A 127 -11.21 -14.30 -27.56
C GLU A 127 -11.51 -13.20 -26.55
N GLN A 128 -12.59 -12.43 -26.78
CA GLN A 128 -13.05 -11.41 -25.86
C GLN A 128 -14.04 -11.99 -24.86
N ILE A 129 -13.85 -11.65 -23.60
CA ILE A 129 -14.79 -11.98 -22.52
C ILE A 129 -15.26 -10.71 -21.83
N GLN A 130 -16.48 -10.74 -21.36
CA GLN A 130 -17.02 -9.74 -20.45
C GLN A 130 -16.99 -10.29 -19.03
N PHE A 131 -16.31 -9.60 -18.13
CA PHE A 131 -16.17 -10.00 -16.74
C PHE A 131 -16.20 -8.78 -15.85
N GLY A 132 -17.39 -8.44 -15.35
CA GLY A 132 -17.61 -7.23 -14.56
C GLY A 132 -18.90 -7.31 -13.75
N LEU A 133 -19.21 -6.24 -13.03
CA LEU A 133 -20.35 -6.15 -12.13
C LEU A 133 -21.00 -4.78 -12.22
N VAL A 134 -22.33 -4.75 -12.23
CA VAL A 134 -23.12 -3.54 -12.21
C VAL A 134 -23.99 -3.53 -10.96
N ALA A 135 -23.98 -2.44 -10.20
CA ALA A 135 -24.89 -2.19 -9.11
C ALA A 135 -25.93 -1.15 -9.52
N ILE A 136 -27.18 -1.41 -9.25
CA ILE A 136 -28.31 -0.55 -9.60
C ILE A 136 -29.15 -0.34 -8.34
N GLN A 137 -29.47 0.93 -8.04
CA GLN A 137 -30.39 1.33 -6.99
C GLN A 137 -31.24 2.49 -7.50
N ALA A 138 -32.55 2.27 -7.59
CA ALA A 138 -33.47 3.22 -8.23
C ALA A 138 -33.01 3.66 -9.63
N ASP A 139 -32.66 4.92 -9.81
CA ASP A 139 -32.12 5.51 -11.04
C ASP A 139 -30.57 5.59 -11.07
N GLN A 140 -29.92 5.20 -9.98
CA GLN A 140 -28.45 5.21 -9.88
C GLN A 140 -27.86 3.89 -10.37
N GLN A 141 -26.82 4.00 -11.19
CA GLN A 141 -26.05 2.86 -11.68
C GLN A 141 -24.55 3.12 -11.45
N LYS A 142 -23.87 2.13 -10.91
CA LYS A 142 -22.40 2.12 -10.80
C LYS A 142 -21.87 0.82 -11.37
N THR A 143 -20.72 0.90 -12.06
CA THR A 143 -20.18 -0.24 -12.79
C THR A 143 -18.73 -0.50 -12.38
N LEU A 144 -18.43 -1.74 -12.02
CA LEU A 144 -17.09 -2.27 -11.96
C LEU A 144 -16.79 -2.89 -13.33
N ALA A 145 -16.18 -2.09 -14.20
CA ALA A 145 -16.06 -2.35 -15.63
C ALA A 145 -15.29 -3.64 -15.97
N ALA A 146 -14.34 -4.03 -15.12
CA ALA A 146 -13.52 -5.24 -15.28
C ALA A 146 -13.14 -5.84 -13.93
N LEU A 147 -13.39 -7.14 -13.76
CA LEU A 147 -12.91 -7.94 -12.64
C LEU A 147 -11.61 -8.63 -13.05
N ASN A 148 -10.54 -8.41 -12.28
CA ASN A 148 -9.20 -8.92 -12.58
C ASN A 148 -8.75 -9.92 -11.50
N PRO A 149 -8.38 -11.17 -11.86
CA PRO A 149 -7.87 -12.17 -10.92
C PRO A 149 -6.67 -11.69 -10.10
N GLN A 150 -5.84 -10.79 -10.64
CA GLN A 150 -4.70 -10.23 -9.93
C GLN A 150 -5.10 -9.29 -8.78
N ARG A 151 -6.35 -8.81 -8.77
CA ARG A 151 -6.94 -7.99 -7.70
C ARG A 151 -7.79 -8.80 -6.70
N GLU A 152 -7.69 -10.12 -6.72
CA GLU A 152 -8.49 -11.00 -5.85
C GLU A 152 -8.42 -10.61 -4.36
N GLN A 153 -7.27 -10.15 -3.90
CA GLN A 153 -7.06 -9.68 -2.53
C GLN A 153 -7.96 -8.48 -2.15
N PHE A 154 -8.37 -7.67 -3.12
CA PHE A 154 -9.23 -6.50 -2.92
C PHE A 154 -10.70 -6.76 -3.29
N LEU A 155 -11.06 -8.00 -3.65
CA LEU A 155 -12.40 -8.33 -4.14
C LEU A 155 -13.50 -7.87 -3.19
N GLU A 156 -13.40 -8.20 -1.89
CA GLU A 156 -14.41 -7.81 -0.90
C GLU A 156 -14.54 -6.29 -0.79
N TYR A 157 -13.41 -5.58 -0.88
CA TYR A 157 -13.41 -4.12 -0.89
C TYR A 157 -14.06 -3.56 -2.17
N ASP A 158 -13.63 -4.02 -3.35
CA ASP A 158 -14.15 -3.52 -4.63
C ASP A 158 -15.69 -3.73 -4.73
N LEU A 159 -16.20 -4.89 -4.27
CA LEU A 159 -17.62 -5.17 -4.22
C LEU A 159 -18.36 -4.29 -3.20
N SER A 160 -17.80 -4.13 -2.00
CA SER A 160 -18.40 -3.29 -0.95
C SER A 160 -18.41 -1.82 -1.35
N GLN A 161 -17.33 -1.35 -1.98
CA GLN A 161 -17.25 0.01 -2.50
C GLN A 161 -18.30 0.25 -3.61
N LEU A 162 -18.50 -0.73 -4.50
CA LEU A 162 -19.55 -0.63 -5.53
C LEU A 162 -20.93 -0.49 -4.91
N VAL A 163 -21.27 -1.38 -3.94
CA VAL A 163 -22.55 -1.32 -3.21
C VAL A 163 -22.69 -0.03 -2.42
N TYR A 164 -21.61 0.46 -1.80
CA TYR A 164 -21.62 1.74 -1.09
C TYR A 164 -21.82 2.92 -2.04
N SER A 165 -21.09 2.94 -3.16
CA SER A 165 -21.13 4.06 -4.10
C SER A 165 -22.46 4.23 -4.81
N VAL A 166 -23.20 3.12 -5.05
CA VAL A 166 -24.54 3.21 -5.65
C VAL A 166 -25.58 3.79 -4.71
N GLN A 167 -25.36 3.71 -3.38
CA GLN A 167 -26.22 4.28 -2.35
C GLN A 167 -25.92 5.76 -2.07
N GLN A 168 -24.77 6.26 -2.52
CA GLN A 168 -24.40 7.65 -2.31
C GLN A 168 -24.87 8.51 -3.47
N ILE A 169 -25.85 9.36 -3.22
CA ILE A 169 -26.35 10.32 -4.21
C ILE A 169 -25.28 11.38 -4.46
N ASP A 170 -24.68 11.91 -3.38
CA ASP A 170 -23.61 12.91 -3.45
C ASP A 170 -22.31 12.38 -2.87
N LYS A 171 -21.20 12.59 -3.58
CA LYS A 171 -19.87 12.35 -3.02
C LYS A 171 -19.54 13.39 -1.97
N ARG A 172 -18.83 12.97 -0.92
CA ARG A 172 -18.29 13.90 0.08
C ARG A 172 -17.25 14.83 -0.54
N LYS A 173 -17.24 16.09 -0.11
CA LYS A 173 -16.35 17.12 -0.65
C LYS A 173 -15.01 17.12 0.07
N LEU A 174 -13.95 16.78 -0.67
CA LEU A 174 -12.57 16.82 -0.21
C LEU A 174 -11.90 18.08 -0.75
N GLY A 175 -11.55 19.03 0.13
CA GLY A 175 -10.67 20.13 -0.23
C GLY A 175 -9.23 19.62 -0.35
N LEU A 176 -8.59 19.80 -1.49
CA LEU A 176 -7.19 19.39 -1.72
C LEU A 176 -6.32 20.63 -1.93
N LEU A 177 -5.53 20.96 -0.92
CA LEU A 177 -4.48 21.98 -0.97
C LEU A 177 -3.13 21.28 -1.13
N THR A 178 -2.49 21.45 -2.27
CA THR A 178 -1.17 20.83 -2.51
C THR A 178 -0.35 21.61 -3.52
N SER A 179 0.98 21.62 -3.32
CA SER A 179 1.96 22.09 -4.30
C SER A 179 2.46 20.97 -5.25
N LEU A 180 2.05 19.71 -5.00
CA LEU A 180 2.45 18.56 -5.78
C LEU A 180 1.45 18.27 -6.92
N PRO A 181 1.89 17.72 -8.06
CA PRO A 181 1.04 17.44 -9.22
C PRO A 181 0.24 16.14 -9.03
N LEU A 182 -0.48 15.99 -7.91
CA LEU A 182 -1.20 14.76 -7.60
C LEU A 182 -2.37 14.50 -8.55
N GLN A 183 -3.12 15.54 -8.93
CA GLN A 183 -4.22 15.44 -9.89
C GLN A 183 -3.77 15.55 -11.35
N GLY A 184 -2.46 15.77 -11.59
CA GLY A 184 -1.95 16.05 -12.94
C GLY A 184 -2.33 17.43 -13.46
N THR A 185 -2.28 17.60 -14.77
CA THR A 185 -2.59 18.86 -15.43
C THR A 185 -4.10 19.06 -15.50
N SER A 186 -4.60 20.22 -15.06
CA SER A 186 -6.02 20.55 -15.18
C SER A 186 -6.47 20.65 -16.65
N ALA A 187 -7.76 20.55 -16.92
CA ALA A 187 -8.29 20.61 -18.28
C ALA A 187 -7.92 21.93 -19.01
N GLN A 188 -7.91 23.05 -18.30
CA GLN A 188 -7.51 24.35 -18.84
C GLN A 188 -6.01 24.42 -19.11
N GLU A 189 -5.17 23.95 -18.17
CA GLU A 189 -3.73 23.87 -18.37
C GLU A 189 -3.37 22.89 -19.50
N ALA A 190 -4.07 21.76 -19.60
CA ALA A 190 -3.88 20.79 -20.68
C ALA A 190 -4.14 21.39 -22.04
N GLN A 191 -5.18 22.19 -22.18
CA GLN A 191 -5.48 22.90 -23.42
C GLN A 191 -4.37 23.91 -23.77
N MET A 192 -3.87 24.66 -22.78
CA MET A 192 -2.75 25.61 -23.00
C MET A 192 -1.46 24.87 -23.35
N MET A 193 -1.14 23.76 -22.66
CA MET A 193 0.04 22.94 -22.96
C MET A 193 -0.02 22.34 -24.36
N MET A 194 -1.19 21.86 -24.80
CA MET A 194 -1.38 21.39 -26.18
C MET A 194 -1.13 22.48 -27.22
N MET A 195 -1.58 23.71 -26.95
CA MET A 195 -1.26 24.87 -27.82
C MET A 195 0.25 25.13 -27.90
N MET A 196 0.97 24.89 -26.79
CA MET A 196 2.43 25.02 -26.71
C MET A 196 3.17 23.76 -27.20
N ARG A 197 2.47 22.74 -27.74
CA ARG A 197 3.00 21.44 -28.17
C ARG A 197 3.66 20.66 -26.99
N GLN A 198 3.22 20.90 -25.79
CA GLN A 198 3.62 20.15 -24.60
C GLN A 198 2.57 19.10 -24.27
N GLN A 199 3.00 17.94 -23.79
CA GLN A 199 2.06 16.90 -23.36
C GLN A 199 1.58 17.17 -21.93
N PRO A 200 0.25 17.10 -21.68
CA PRO A 200 -0.29 17.15 -20.33
C PRO A 200 0.31 16.04 -19.46
N LYS A 201 0.61 16.35 -18.21
CA LYS A 201 1.11 15.36 -17.25
C LYS A 201 -0.07 14.61 -16.62
N PRO A 202 -0.05 13.27 -16.60
CA PRO A 202 -1.09 12.50 -15.94
C PRO A 202 -1.03 12.73 -14.42
N GLY A 203 -2.16 12.58 -13.74
CA GLY A 203 -2.23 12.56 -12.28
C GLY A 203 -1.61 11.29 -11.70
N GLN A 204 -1.37 11.31 -10.40
CA GLN A 204 -0.97 10.14 -9.63
C GLN A 204 -2.18 9.24 -9.39
N PHE A 205 -1.96 7.95 -9.28
CA PHE A 205 -3.04 6.96 -9.09
C PHE A 205 -3.81 7.17 -7.78
N VAL A 206 -3.15 7.74 -6.77
CA VAL A 206 -3.78 8.11 -5.50
C VAL A 206 -4.93 9.11 -5.67
N ALA A 207 -4.82 10.07 -6.59
CA ALA A 207 -5.91 11.01 -6.86
C ALA A 207 -7.12 10.30 -7.47
N THR A 208 -6.89 9.39 -8.43
CA THR A 208 -7.95 8.54 -9.00
C THR A 208 -8.61 7.66 -7.93
N GLU A 209 -7.84 7.17 -6.97
CA GLU A 209 -8.37 6.38 -5.85
C GLU A 209 -9.29 7.22 -4.96
N TRP A 210 -8.90 8.45 -4.65
CA TRP A 210 -9.74 9.38 -3.87
C TRP A 210 -11.00 9.82 -4.63
N GLU A 211 -10.91 10.03 -5.95
CA GLU A 211 -12.06 10.40 -6.80
C GLU A 211 -13.17 9.35 -6.82
N LYS A 212 -12.87 8.09 -6.47
CA LYS A 212 -13.91 7.05 -6.33
C LYS A 212 -14.89 7.38 -5.20
N THR A 213 -14.40 7.94 -4.09
CA THR A 213 -15.17 8.20 -2.85
C THR A 213 -15.52 9.67 -2.67
N PHE A 214 -14.69 10.59 -3.19
CA PHE A 214 -14.80 12.03 -2.95
C PHE A 214 -14.99 12.83 -4.24
N GLU A 215 -15.67 13.97 -4.11
CA GLU A 215 -15.59 15.10 -5.04
C GLU A 215 -14.40 15.96 -4.60
N ILE A 216 -13.31 15.98 -5.41
CA ILE A 216 -12.10 16.71 -5.06
C ILE A 216 -12.20 18.15 -5.53
N ILE A 217 -12.13 19.09 -4.58
CA ILE A 217 -12.11 20.53 -4.82
C ILE A 217 -10.69 21.03 -4.61
N ARG A 218 -10.01 21.42 -5.70
CA ARG A 218 -8.65 21.95 -5.64
C ARG A 218 -8.63 23.33 -4.98
N ILE A 219 -7.68 23.54 -4.09
CA ILE A 219 -7.45 24.81 -3.38
C ILE A 219 -6.05 25.28 -3.73
N GLU A 220 -5.95 26.48 -4.26
CA GLU A 220 -4.64 27.06 -4.60
C GLU A 220 -3.95 27.61 -3.34
N PRO A 221 -2.61 27.51 -3.21
CA PRO A 221 -1.87 27.98 -2.03
C PRO A 221 -2.03 29.48 -1.76
N GLY A 222 -2.30 30.28 -2.79
CA GLY A 222 -2.56 31.71 -2.72
C GLY A 222 -3.99 32.10 -2.37
N ALA A 223 -4.91 31.15 -2.21
CA ALA A 223 -6.28 31.44 -1.81
C ALA A 223 -6.34 32.11 -0.43
N THR A 224 -7.37 32.91 -0.18
CA THR A 224 -7.59 33.60 1.10
C THR A 224 -8.63 32.90 1.97
N GLU A 225 -9.46 32.05 1.38
CA GLU A 225 -10.58 31.38 2.01
C GLU A 225 -10.69 29.93 1.53
N LEU A 226 -11.33 29.09 2.32
CA LEU A 226 -11.68 27.73 1.93
C LEU A 226 -13.04 27.70 1.21
N PRO A 227 -13.21 26.85 0.18
CA PRO A 227 -14.50 26.62 -0.44
C PRO A 227 -15.55 26.19 0.60
N PRO A 228 -16.80 26.64 0.48
CA PRO A 228 -17.85 26.23 1.39
C PRO A 228 -18.25 24.77 1.20
N GLY A 229 -18.75 24.16 2.30
CA GLY A 229 -19.34 22.83 2.25
C GLY A 229 -18.33 21.69 2.20
N LEU A 230 -17.04 21.91 2.49
CA LEU A 230 -16.06 20.83 2.59
C LEU A 230 -16.38 19.92 3.78
N ASP A 231 -16.24 18.61 3.58
CA ASP A 231 -16.35 17.59 4.63
C ASP A 231 -15.01 17.27 5.26
N VAL A 232 -13.96 17.18 4.44
CA VAL A 232 -12.57 16.90 4.83
C VAL A 232 -11.65 17.84 4.08
N LEU A 233 -10.54 18.23 4.72
CA LEU A 233 -9.49 19.02 4.09
C LEU A 233 -8.18 18.22 4.08
N ALA A 234 -7.59 18.02 2.91
CA ALA A 234 -6.24 17.47 2.74
C ALA A 234 -5.26 18.59 2.39
N VAL A 235 -4.27 18.77 3.24
CA VAL A 235 -3.17 19.72 3.08
C VAL A 235 -1.90 18.92 2.86
N ILE A 236 -1.39 18.90 1.64
CA ILE A 236 -0.28 18.03 1.23
C ILE A 236 0.85 18.86 0.68
N HIS A 237 2.03 18.73 1.29
CA HIS A 237 3.22 19.51 0.95
C HIS A 237 2.92 21.01 0.86
N PRO A 238 2.49 21.64 1.98
CA PRO A 238 2.06 23.04 1.99
C PRO A 238 3.23 23.99 1.80
N GLN A 239 3.47 24.40 0.55
CA GLN A 239 4.44 25.44 0.21
C GLN A 239 3.73 26.71 -0.24
N GLY A 240 4.21 27.86 0.20
CA GLY A 240 3.67 29.15 -0.23
C GLY A 240 2.21 29.39 0.18
N VAL A 241 1.74 28.74 1.24
CA VAL A 241 0.37 28.89 1.74
C VAL A 241 0.20 30.28 2.36
N ALA A 242 -0.72 31.06 1.79
CA ALA A 242 -1.00 32.41 2.24
C ALA A 242 -1.39 32.46 3.73
N PRO A 243 -0.94 33.44 4.52
CA PRO A 243 -1.27 33.54 5.96
C PRO A 243 -2.78 33.51 6.25
N LYS A 244 -3.59 34.13 5.41
CA LYS A 244 -5.07 34.06 5.52
C LYS A 244 -5.62 32.67 5.31
N LEU A 245 -5.05 31.90 4.37
CA LEU A 245 -5.45 30.52 4.15
C LEU A 245 -5.02 29.63 5.34
N GLN A 246 -3.86 29.86 5.93
CA GLN A 246 -3.45 29.16 7.17
C GLN A 246 -4.45 29.45 8.31
N PHE A 247 -4.92 30.69 8.46
CA PHE A 247 -5.99 31.03 9.38
C PHE A 247 -7.31 30.33 9.05
N ALA A 248 -7.68 30.25 7.78
CA ALA A 248 -8.89 29.54 7.35
C ALA A 248 -8.81 28.03 7.66
N ILE A 249 -7.63 27.39 7.50
CA ILE A 249 -7.36 26.01 7.90
C ILE A 249 -7.52 25.83 9.41
N ASP A 250 -6.95 26.77 10.20
CA ASP A 250 -7.10 26.79 11.66
C ASP A 250 -8.59 26.83 12.06
N GLN A 251 -9.35 27.77 11.50
CA GLN A 251 -10.79 27.91 11.78
C GLN A 251 -11.60 26.69 11.32
N PHE A 252 -11.20 26.02 10.26
CA PHE A 252 -11.82 24.77 9.78
C PHE A 252 -11.69 23.65 10.82
N ILE A 253 -10.49 23.46 11.38
CA ILE A 253 -10.22 22.49 12.45
C ILE A 253 -10.99 22.87 13.74
N LEU A 254 -10.97 24.14 14.13
CA LEU A 254 -11.68 24.63 15.32
C LEU A 254 -13.20 24.51 15.17
N GLY A 255 -13.70 24.54 13.94
CA GLY A 255 -15.08 24.25 13.59
C GLY A 255 -15.50 22.79 13.81
N GLY A 256 -14.57 21.91 14.18
CA GLY A 256 -14.81 20.47 14.38
C GLY A 256 -14.68 19.63 13.11
N LYS A 257 -14.15 20.21 12.03
CA LYS A 257 -13.93 19.51 10.76
C LYS A 257 -12.55 18.83 10.74
N PRO A 258 -12.44 17.61 10.19
CA PRO A 258 -11.18 16.87 10.16
C PRO A 258 -10.23 17.35 9.07
N VAL A 259 -8.93 17.26 9.36
CA VAL A 259 -7.85 17.64 8.43
C VAL A 259 -6.84 16.49 8.31
N PHE A 260 -6.41 16.23 7.09
CA PHE A 260 -5.25 15.41 6.74
C PHE A 260 -4.11 16.34 6.38
N LEU A 261 -2.99 16.27 7.11
CA LEU A 261 -1.80 17.10 6.89
C LEU A 261 -0.60 16.21 6.59
N ALA A 262 -0.04 16.32 5.39
CA ALA A 262 1.21 15.71 5.00
C ALA A 262 2.27 16.76 4.77
N VAL A 263 3.33 16.76 5.59
CA VAL A 263 4.52 17.60 5.47
C VAL A 263 5.72 16.75 5.07
N ASP A 264 6.77 17.37 4.58
CA ASP A 264 7.91 16.66 4.02
C ASP A 264 9.20 17.44 4.25
N PRO A 265 10.27 16.82 4.78
CA PRO A 265 11.56 17.49 4.94
C PRO A 265 12.37 17.53 3.64
N ALA A 266 12.07 16.65 2.67
CA ALA A 266 13.02 16.37 1.58
C ALA A 266 12.40 15.83 0.30
N SER A 267 11.29 16.42 -0.17
CA SER A 267 10.51 15.92 -1.32
C SER A 267 11.37 15.60 -2.55
N GLN A 268 11.31 14.36 -2.99
CA GLN A 268 12.01 13.88 -4.20
C GLN A 268 11.47 14.53 -5.47
N HIS A 269 10.18 14.89 -5.48
CA HIS A 269 9.58 15.60 -6.61
C HIS A 269 10.31 16.92 -6.88
N PHE A 270 10.52 17.74 -5.86
CA PHE A 270 11.22 19.03 -6.01
C PHE A 270 12.73 18.86 -6.17
N LYS A 271 13.35 17.84 -5.54
CA LYS A 271 14.76 17.50 -5.78
C LYS A 271 15.04 17.17 -7.24
N ARG A 272 14.17 16.40 -7.89
CA ARG A 272 14.30 16.03 -9.32
C ARG A 272 14.12 17.22 -10.26
N GLN A 273 13.39 18.25 -9.84
CA GLN A 273 13.22 19.50 -10.62
C GLN A 273 14.37 20.49 -10.42
N ALA A 274 15.12 20.36 -9.33
CA ALA A 274 16.26 21.22 -9.06
C ALA A 274 17.36 20.99 -10.12
N ASN A 275 17.67 22.04 -10.90
CA ASN A 275 18.79 21.98 -11.83
C ASN A 275 20.10 22.22 -11.04
N PRO A 276 21.10 21.32 -11.08
CA PRO A 276 22.35 21.48 -10.38
C PRO A 276 23.13 22.77 -10.77
N GLN A 277 22.84 23.34 -11.93
CA GLN A 277 23.47 24.58 -12.42
C GLN A 277 22.76 25.86 -11.96
N GLN A 278 21.54 25.77 -11.39
CA GLN A 278 20.79 26.94 -10.93
C GLN A 278 21.55 27.83 -9.92
N PRO A 279 22.21 27.28 -8.89
CA PRO A 279 22.98 28.12 -7.96
C PRO A 279 24.11 28.89 -8.63
N MET A 280 24.74 28.32 -9.66
CA MET A 280 25.81 29.01 -10.43
C MET A 280 25.26 30.14 -11.31
N MET A 281 23.97 30.10 -11.65
CA MET A 281 23.28 31.13 -12.42
C MET A 281 22.57 32.17 -11.57
N GLY A 282 22.74 32.12 -10.24
CA GLY A 282 22.10 33.06 -9.29
C GLY A 282 20.60 32.84 -9.08
N ALA A 283 20.04 31.75 -9.60
CA ALA A 283 18.65 31.39 -9.35
C ALA A 283 18.51 30.70 -7.96
N PRO A 284 17.44 30.98 -7.19
CA PRO A 284 17.23 30.33 -5.91
C PRO A 284 17.02 28.83 -6.10
N THR A 285 17.62 28.03 -5.23
CA THR A 285 17.34 26.58 -5.17
C THR A 285 15.88 26.36 -4.76
N PRO A 286 15.15 25.45 -5.42
CA PRO A 286 13.79 25.12 -5.00
C PRO A 286 13.76 24.68 -3.54
N ASN A 287 12.79 25.18 -2.78
CA ASN A 287 12.55 24.64 -1.44
C ASN A 287 11.99 23.21 -1.58
N VAL A 288 12.67 22.25 -1.00
CA VAL A 288 12.28 20.84 -1.03
C VAL A 288 11.48 20.41 0.20
N ALA A 289 11.44 21.27 1.21
CA ALA A 289 10.75 21.00 2.47
C ALA A 289 9.41 21.74 2.54
N SER A 290 8.50 21.20 3.34
CA SER A 290 7.24 21.85 3.69
C SER A 290 6.94 21.73 5.17
N ASP A 291 6.28 22.75 5.73
CA ASP A 291 5.90 22.84 7.13
C ASP A 291 4.75 23.85 7.32
N LEU A 292 4.03 23.70 8.44
CA LEU A 292 3.07 24.67 8.97
C LEU A 292 3.33 24.86 10.47
N PRO A 293 4.45 25.49 10.85
CA PRO A 293 4.95 25.50 12.22
C PRO A 293 3.98 26.14 13.21
N ALA A 294 3.27 27.22 12.81
CA ALA A 294 2.29 27.87 13.66
C ALA A 294 1.14 26.92 14.06
N LEU A 295 0.61 26.18 13.08
CA LEU A 295 -0.48 25.23 13.30
C LEU A 295 -0.02 24.03 14.13
N LEU A 296 1.07 23.37 13.73
CA LEU A 296 1.59 22.19 14.41
C LEU A 296 1.92 22.50 15.88
N THR A 297 2.61 23.61 16.14
CA THR A 297 2.96 24.04 17.51
C THR A 297 1.70 24.28 18.37
N ALA A 298 0.72 25.00 17.83
CA ALA A 298 -0.53 25.29 18.54
C ALA A 298 -1.33 24.00 18.85
N TYR A 299 -1.19 22.98 17.99
CA TYR A 299 -1.87 21.71 18.14
C TYR A 299 -1.09 20.67 18.96
N GLY A 300 0.03 21.08 19.56
CA GLY A 300 0.83 20.23 20.43
C GLY A 300 1.72 19.22 19.71
N VAL A 301 2.18 19.57 18.52
CA VAL A 301 3.07 18.73 17.70
C VAL A 301 4.35 19.49 17.38
N THR A 302 5.48 18.84 17.59
CA THR A 302 6.80 19.35 17.17
C THR A 302 7.25 18.59 15.92
N TYR A 303 7.67 19.33 14.91
CA TYR A 303 8.22 18.84 13.65
C TYR A 303 9.43 19.67 13.24
N ASP A 304 10.48 19.03 12.74
CA ASP A 304 11.70 19.71 12.26
C ASP A 304 11.90 19.37 10.77
N PRO A 305 11.63 20.31 9.85
CA PRO A 305 11.75 20.08 8.42
C PRO A 305 13.20 19.93 7.94
N GLN A 306 14.20 20.08 8.80
CA GLN A 306 15.61 19.88 8.46
C GLN A 306 16.13 18.49 8.85
N LYS A 307 15.28 17.66 9.47
CA LYS A 307 15.64 16.32 9.91
C LYS A 307 14.85 15.24 9.18
N ILE A 308 15.55 14.16 8.87
CA ILE A 308 14.99 12.95 8.29
C ILE A 308 15.26 11.75 9.19
N VAL A 309 14.40 10.75 9.11
CA VAL A 309 14.52 9.49 9.84
C VAL A 309 15.36 8.51 9.05
N GLY A 310 16.39 7.95 9.68
CA GLY A 310 17.10 6.77 9.19
C GLY A 310 16.76 5.57 10.07
N ASP A 311 16.44 4.43 9.46
CA ASP A 311 16.12 3.17 10.15
C ASP A 311 16.97 2.03 9.60
N LEU A 312 17.88 1.51 10.44
CA LEU A 312 18.82 0.46 10.04
C LEU A 312 18.12 -0.89 9.85
N GLU A 313 17.03 -1.15 10.56
CA GLU A 313 16.29 -2.40 10.48
C GLU A 313 15.37 -2.43 9.25
N ASN A 314 14.65 -1.33 8.99
CA ASN A 314 13.69 -1.21 7.90
C ASN A 314 14.26 -0.55 6.63
N ALA A 315 15.58 -0.55 6.46
CA ALA A 315 16.26 0.02 5.30
C ALA A 315 15.85 -0.68 3.99
N THR A 316 15.45 0.10 3.00
CA THR A 316 15.18 -0.41 1.65
C THR A 316 16.47 -0.78 0.93
N GLN A 317 16.43 -1.85 0.14
CA GLN A 317 17.53 -2.21 -0.77
C GLN A 317 17.41 -1.40 -2.05
N VAL A 318 18.45 -0.64 -2.37
CA VAL A 318 18.54 0.18 -3.58
C VAL A 318 19.71 -0.28 -4.43
N GLN A 319 19.56 -0.21 -5.75
CA GLN A 319 20.65 -0.47 -6.67
C GLN A 319 21.48 0.82 -6.84
N ILE A 320 22.76 0.75 -6.53
CA ILE A 320 23.70 1.86 -6.70
C ILE A 320 24.48 1.72 -8.01
N GLN A 321 25.24 2.78 -8.36
CA GLN A 321 26.12 2.77 -9.54
C GLN A 321 27.06 1.56 -9.50
N GLY A 322 27.14 0.82 -10.62
CA GLY A 322 27.91 -0.43 -10.71
C GLY A 322 27.11 -1.71 -10.46
N GLY A 323 25.78 -1.62 -10.27
CA GLY A 323 24.89 -2.78 -10.12
C GLY A 323 24.91 -3.42 -8.73
N GLN A 324 25.65 -2.87 -7.78
CA GLN A 324 25.67 -3.33 -6.39
C GLN A 324 24.37 -2.94 -5.66
N ILE A 325 23.93 -3.79 -4.76
CA ILE A 325 22.76 -3.54 -3.92
C ILE A 325 23.25 -3.04 -2.56
N ALA A 326 22.80 -1.83 -2.18
CA ALA A 326 23.08 -1.24 -0.88
C ALA A 326 21.79 -1.08 -0.05
N ARG A 327 21.91 -1.14 1.28
CA ARG A 327 20.82 -0.80 2.19
C ARG A 327 20.78 0.71 2.39
N TYR A 328 19.63 1.32 2.10
CA TYR A 328 19.45 2.76 2.19
C TYR A 328 18.48 3.09 3.33
N PRO A 329 18.99 3.45 4.51
CA PRO A 329 18.21 3.51 5.75
C PRO A 329 17.21 4.66 5.81
N VAL A 330 17.30 5.65 4.94
CA VAL A 330 16.35 6.78 4.85
C VAL A 330 15.16 6.50 3.92
N TRP A 331 15.17 5.34 3.24
CA TRP A 331 13.99 4.79 2.57
C TRP A 331 13.43 3.67 3.44
N LEU A 332 12.34 3.98 4.14
CA LEU A 332 11.78 3.15 5.19
C LEU A 332 10.78 2.16 4.61
N ASN A 333 11.14 0.88 4.56
CA ASN A 333 10.20 -0.20 4.20
C ASN A 333 9.57 -0.74 5.49
N LEU A 334 8.55 -0.03 5.98
CA LEU A 334 7.87 -0.34 7.23
C LEU A 334 6.89 -1.51 7.05
N ARG A 335 6.78 -2.33 8.08
CA ARG A 335 5.98 -3.54 8.09
C ARG A 335 5.00 -3.56 9.26
N ARG A 336 4.18 -4.59 9.36
CA ARG A 336 3.11 -4.73 10.37
C ARG A 336 3.53 -4.39 11.80
N ALA A 337 4.76 -4.71 12.19
CA ALA A 337 5.29 -4.38 13.53
C ALA A 337 5.46 -2.87 13.78
N ASN A 338 5.47 -2.08 12.72
CA ASN A 338 5.62 -0.62 12.75
C ASN A 338 4.29 0.12 12.80
N PHE A 339 3.16 -0.60 12.61
CA PHE A 339 1.82 -0.01 12.54
C PHE A 339 1.05 -0.23 13.82
N SER A 340 0.23 0.76 14.19
CA SER A 340 -0.74 0.60 15.28
C SER A 340 -1.80 -0.42 14.89
N SER A 341 -1.84 -1.54 15.61
CA SER A 341 -2.81 -2.62 15.37
C SER A 341 -4.24 -2.26 15.82
N THR A 342 -4.38 -1.23 16.65
CA THR A 342 -5.67 -0.79 17.19
C THR A 342 -6.31 0.31 16.36
N SER A 343 -5.57 0.93 15.44
CA SER A 343 -6.09 1.96 14.56
C SER A 343 -6.80 1.37 13.36
N ALA A 344 -7.98 1.87 13.03
CA ALA A 344 -8.73 1.50 11.84
C ALA A 344 -7.98 1.84 10.53
N THR A 345 -7.11 2.86 10.55
CA THR A 345 -6.36 3.30 9.37
C THR A 345 -5.15 2.43 9.06
N THR A 346 -4.49 1.89 10.09
CA THR A 346 -3.19 1.19 9.94
C THR A 346 -3.20 -0.26 10.39
N GLY A 347 -4.16 -0.69 11.22
CA GLY A 347 -4.17 -2.00 11.86
C GLY A 347 -4.22 -3.21 10.92
N GLN A 348 -4.57 -2.98 9.68
CA GLN A 348 -4.68 -4.01 8.65
C GLN A 348 -3.59 -3.93 7.57
N LEU A 349 -2.73 -2.89 7.61
CA LEU A 349 -1.63 -2.73 6.66
C LEU A 349 -0.53 -3.78 6.92
N ASN A 350 0.12 -4.22 5.84
CA ASN A 350 1.23 -5.17 5.90
C ASN A 350 2.57 -4.52 5.61
N SER A 351 2.60 -3.59 4.64
CA SER A 351 3.82 -2.89 4.25
C SER A 351 3.54 -1.53 3.67
N THR A 352 4.37 -0.55 4.01
CA THR A 352 4.39 0.78 3.39
C THR A 352 5.83 1.21 3.16
N ILE A 353 6.04 2.09 2.18
CA ILE A 353 7.34 2.69 1.96
C ILE A 353 7.24 4.20 2.18
N PHE A 354 8.21 4.75 2.93
CA PHE A 354 8.38 6.18 3.13
C PHE A 354 9.77 6.60 2.68
N ILE A 355 9.86 7.77 2.07
CA ILE A 355 11.05 8.22 1.37
C ILE A 355 11.59 9.48 2.06
N GLU A 356 12.73 9.35 2.74
CA GLU A 356 13.38 10.46 3.43
C GLU A 356 12.43 11.22 4.39
N SER A 357 11.58 10.45 5.06
CA SER A 357 10.52 10.96 5.93
C SER A 357 11.08 11.70 7.15
N GLY A 358 10.37 12.72 7.60
CA GLY A 358 10.58 13.34 8.91
C GLY A 358 9.94 12.56 10.06
N ALA A 359 9.90 13.18 11.24
CA ALA A 359 9.23 12.61 12.41
C ALA A 359 8.48 13.68 13.20
N PHE A 360 7.42 13.26 13.88
CA PHE A 360 6.66 14.07 14.82
C PHE A 360 6.94 13.68 16.26
N ILE A 361 6.91 14.67 17.14
CA ILE A 361 7.05 14.50 18.58
C ILE A 361 5.87 15.20 19.25
N ALA A 362 5.23 14.53 20.21
CA ALA A 362 4.21 15.15 21.03
C ALA A 362 4.81 16.24 21.92
N THR A 363 4.22 17.44 21.94
CA THR A 363 4.65 18.52 22.83
C THR A 363 4.13 18.24 24.24
N ALA A 364 5.02 18.29 25.23
CA ALA A 364 4.65 18.09 26.63
C ALA A 364 3.64 19.15 27.10
N GLY A 365 2.58 18.73 27.78
CA GLY A 365 1.54 19.64 28.31
C GLY A 365 0.52 20.11 27.27
N ALA A 366 0.49 19.57 26.07
CA ALA A 366 -0.54 19.84 25.09
C ALA A 366 -1.94 19.41 25.59
N THR A 367 -2.97 20.12 25.18
CA THR A 367 -4.37 19.80 25.51
C THR A 367 -4.96 18.73 24.57
N THR A 368 -4.26 18.42 23.49
CA THR A 368 -4.61 17.42 22.49
C THR A 368 -4.01 16.06 22.83
N THR A 369 -4.62 15.00 22.35
CA THR A 369 -4.12 13.62 22.47
C THR A 369 -3.37 13.25 21.21
N PHE A 370 -2.07 12.94 21.34
CA PHE A 370 -1.22 12.48 20.25
C PHE A 370 -1.13 10.96 20.28
N THR A 371 -1.60 10.29 19.22
CA THR A 371 -1.59 8.83 19.09
C THR A 371 -0.71 8.42 17.91
N PRO A 372 0.45 7.79 18.15
CA PRO A 372 1.29 7.28 17.07
C PRO A 372 0.57 6.20 16.26
N LEU A 373 0.59 6.32 14.94
CA LEU A 373 0.00 5.35 14.01
C LEU A 373 1.06 4.51 13.30
N ILE A 374 2.13 5.16 12.85
CA ILE A 374 3.24 4.54 12.14
C ILE A 374 4.54 4.99 12.78
N GLN A 375 5.36 4.02 13.18
CA GLN A 375 6.65 4.27 13.83
C GLN A 375 7.76 3.46 13.19
N SER A 376 8.97 4.03 13.17
CA SER A 376 10.19 3.32 12.82
C SER A 376 10.56 2.24 13.85
N SER A 377 11.63 1.49 13.60
CA SER A 377 12.17 0.53 14.56
C SER A 377 12.93 1.24 15.72
N ALA A 378 13.33 0.46 16.72
CA ALA A 378 14.19 0.96 17.79
C ALA A 378 15.62 1.30 17.30
N SER A 379 16.03 0.73 16.16
CA SER A 379 17.33 0.95 15.50
C SER A 379 17.32 2.19 14.59
N SER A 380 16.47 3.16 14.87
CA SER A 380 16.36 4.40 14.08
C SER A 380 16.91 5.62 14.80
N GLY A 381 17.30 6.60 14.00
CA GLY A 381 17.82 7.90 14.44
C GLY A 381 17.45 9.01 13.45
N GLU A 382 17.80 10.22 13.77
CA GLU A 382 17.59 11.40 12.93
C GLU A 382 18.91 11.86 12.30
N LEU A 383 18.83 12.31 11.06
CA LEU A 383 19.92 12.84 10.25
C LEU A 383 19.53 14.22 9.75
N ALA A 384 20.51 15.10 9.54
CA ALA A 384 20.24 16.35 8.84
C ALA A 384 19.90 16.06 7.37
N ALA A 385 18.81 16.62 6.84
CA ALA A 385 18.39 16.43 5.45
C ALA A 385 19.50 16.82 4.44
N MET A 386 20.29 17.83 4.77
CA MET A 386 21.45 18.28 3.97
C MET A 386 22.54 17.20 3.83
N ALA A 387 22.67 16.29 4.80
CA ALA A 387 23.69 15.23 4.75
C ALA A 387 23.49 14.28 3.56
N LEU A 388 22.27 14.16 3.04
CA LEU A 388 21.95 13.29 1.90
C LEU A 388 22.49 13.80 0.57
N GLN A 389 22.78 15.09 0.44
CA GLN A 389 23.20 15.67 -0.84
C GLN A 389 24.58 15.19 -1.28
N PHE A 390 25.44 14.78 -0.31
CA PHE A 390 26.85 14.51 -0.56
C PHE A 390 27.28 13.10 -0.13
N ALA A 391 26.42 12.31 0.49
CA ALA A 391 26.79 11.03 1.07
C ALA A 391 26.30 9.84 0.23
N GLN A 392 27.17 8.85 0.06
CA GLN A 392 26.79 7.55 -0.52
C GLN A 392 25.95 6.74 0.48
N PRO A 393 25.10 5.79 0.02
CA PRO A 393 24.21 5.01 0.89
C PRO A 393 24.89 4.38 2.11
N ASP A 394 26.09 3.81 1.94
CA ASP A 394 26.84 3.19 3.04
C ASP A 394 27.37 4.22 4.06
N ALA A 395 27.70 5.44 3.60
CA ALA A 395 28.09 6.53 4.49
C ALA A 395 26.90 7.05 5.29
N ILE A 396 25.71 7.08 4.69
CA ILE A 396 24.46 7.46 5.36
C ILE A 396 24.13 6.44 6.45
N ALA A 397 24.24 5.14 6.16
CA ALA A 397 24.01 4.09 7.15
C ALA A 397 24.87 4.23 8.41
N ARG A 398 26.13 4.68 8.26
CA ARG A 398 27.04 4.94 9.37
C ARG A 398 26.71 6.20 10.17
N GLN A 399 25.96 7.15 9.59
CA GLN A 399 25.55 8.37 10.26
C GLN A 399 24.29 8.18 11.11
N VAL A 400 23.51 7.10 10.88
CA VAL A 400 22.33 6.80 11.69
C VAL A 400 22.77 6.37 13.09
N ILE A 401 22.57 7.23 14.06
CA ILE A 401 22.80 6.93 15.48
C ILE A 401 21.46 6.53 16.09
N PRO A 402 21.26 5.25 16.47
CA PRO A 402 20.02 4.80 17.05
C PRO A 402 19.64 5.60 18.30
N SER A 403 18.44 6.17 18.32
CA SER A 403 17.90 6.98 19.42
C SER A 403 16.44 6.61 19.75
N GLY A 404 16.00 5.42 19.32
CA GLY A 404 14.68 4.89 19.57
C GLY A 404 13.69 5.13 18.43
N LYS A 405 12.46 4.65 18.61
CA LYS A 405 11.39 4.74 17.60
C LYS A 405 11.04 6.20 17.29
N LYS A 406 10.85 6.48 16.01
CA LYS A 406 10.42 7.79 15.48
C LYS A 406 9.00 7.67 14.93
N THR A 407 8.15 8.66 15.22
CA THR A 407 6.76 8.64 14.74
C THR A 407 6.67 9.35 13.40
N VAL A 408 6.40 8.58 12.34
CA VAL A 408 6.25 9.07 10.96
C VAL A 408 4.82 9.55 10.70
N ALA A 409 3.82 8.88 11.28
CA ALA A 409 2.42 9.29 11.18
C ALA A 409 1.72 9.18 12.54
N ALA A 410 0.84 10.13 12.81
CA ALA A 410 0.07 10.18 14.06
C ALA A 410 -1.34 10.74 13.85
N LEU A 411 -2.21 10.43 14.80
CA LEU A 411 -3.51 11.03 14.95
C LEU A 411 -3.48 12.00 16.15
N VAL A 412 -3.87 13.24 15.92
CA VAL A 412 -4.02 14.25 16.96
C VAL A 412 -5.51 14.54 17.13
N THR A 413 -6.03 14.32 18.33
CA THR A 413 -7.46 14.45 18.61
C THR A 413 -7.71 15.31 19.84
N GLY A 414 -8.88 15.90 19.92
CA GLY A 414 -9.31 16.66 21.09
C GLY A 414 -9.78 18.08 20.74
N LYS A 415 -9.69 18.96 21.72
CA LYS A 415 -9.99 20.38 21.53
C LYS A 415 -8.71 21.14 21.21
N PHE A 416 -8.69 21.71 20.03
CA PHE A 416 -7.55 22.50 19.54
C PHE A 416 -7.70 23.95 19.95
N LYS A 417 -6.58 24.62 20.22
CA LYS A 417 -6.50 26.08 20.43
C LYS A 417 -6.02 26.72 19.13
N THR A 418 -6.51 27.93 18.85
CA THR A 418 -6.11 28.66 17.66
C THR A 418 -4.60 28.91 17.60
N ALA A 419 -4.01 28.76 16.43
CA ALA A 419 -2.66 29.20 16.12
C ALA A 419 -2.56 30.70 15.95
N PHE A 420 -3.70 31.40 15.86
CA PHE A 420 -3.81 32.84 15.59
C PHE A 420 -4.54 33.57 16.73
N PRO A 421 -3.99 33.66 17.94
CA PRO A 421 -4.65 34.31 19.08
C PRO A 421 -4.92 35.80 18.87
N ALA A 422 -4.14 36.45 18.00
CA ALA A 422 -4.32 37.85 17.60
C ALA A 422 -5.36 38.02 16.45
N GLY A 423 -5.91 36.92 15.93
CA GLY A 423 -6.89 36.91 14.84
C GLY A 423 -6.31 36.72 13.44
N ALA A 424 -7.13 36.94 12.42
CA ALA A 424 -6.73 36.76 11.03
C ALA A 424 -5.52 37.64 10.66
N PRO A 425 -4.49 37.09 9.99
CA PRO A 425 -3.36 37.88 9.50
C PRO A 425 -3.81 38.97 8.53
N LYS A 426 -3.17 40.14 8.62
CA LYS A 426 -3.41 41.27 7.70
C LYS A 426 -2.77 40.93 6.33
N ASP A 427 -3.34 41.53 5.26
CA ASP A 427 -2.66 41.50 3.96
C ASP A 427 -1.36 42.31 4.05
N ASP A 428 -0.24 41.68 3.69
CA ASP A 428 1.02 42.37 3.42
C ASP A 428 0.92 43.10 2.05
N LYS A 429 0.01 44.06 1.96
CA LYS A 429 0.16 45.08 0.92
C LYS A 429 1.33 45.98 1.32
N PRO A 430 2.28 46.27 0.40
CA PRO A 430 3.28 47.29 0.67
C PRO A 430 2.56 48.54 1.14
N ALA A 431 2.96 49.05 2.31
CA ALA A 431 2.41 50.27 2.87
C ALA A 431 2.54 51.39 1.82
N ASP A 432 1.41 51.89 1.34
CA ASP A 432 1.37 53.10 0.53
C ASP A 432 1.97 54.22 1.39
N PRO A 433 3.07 54.91 0.97
CA PRO A 433 3.77 55.86 1.83
C PRO A 433 2.95 57.11 2.17
N ALA A 434 1.69 57.19 1.80
CA ALA A 434 0.82 58.36 1.98
C ALA A 434 -0.54 58.06 2.63
N GLY A 435 -0.72 56.96 3.35
CA GLY A 435 -2.00 56.64 3.98
C GLY A 435 -1.98 56.69 5.49
N ALA A 436 -2.89 57.48 6.08
CA ALA A 436 -3.15 57.55 7.51
C ALA A 436 -3.30 56.17 8.14
N ALA A 437 -2.72 55.96 9.32
CA ALA A 437 -2.83 54.73 10.11
C ALA A 437 -4.31 54.35 10.30
N THR A 438 -4.76 53.36 9.51
CA THR A 438 -6.06 52.73 9.71
C THR A 438 -5.99 51.92 11.02
N PRO A 439 -6.92 52.11 11.96
CA PRO A 439 -6.92 51.33 13.18
C PRO A 439 -6.97 49.86 12.88
N PRO A 440 -6.42 48.99 13.74
CA PRO A 440 -6.43 47.56 13.53
C PRO A 440 -7.86 47.09 13.24
N SER A 441 -8.09 46.48 12.09
CA SER A 441 -9.38 45.87 11.77
C SER A 441 -9.68 44.88 12.89
N ALA A 442 -10.76 45.14 13.63
CA ALA A 442 -11.22 44.24 14.65
C ALA A 442 -11.42 42.85 13.98
N LEU A 443 -11.06 41.81 14.73
CA LEU A 443 -11.38 40.42 14.38
C LEU A 443 -12.82 40.36 13.81
N PRO A 444 -13.11 39.58 12.78
CA PRO A 444 -14.48 39.14 12.57
C PRO A 444 -14.97 38.61 13.91
N SER A 445 -16.05 39.18 14.45
CA SER A 445 -16.55 38.93 15.80
C SER A 445 -16.81 37.46 16.13
N ASP A 446 -16.69 36.56 15.13
CA ASP A 446 -17.02 35.15 15.17
C ASP A 446 -15.82 34.20 15.03
N SER A 447 -14.55 34.67 15.07
CA SER A 447 -13.40 33.76 14.98
C SER A 447 -13.26 32.90 16.25
N LEU A 448 -13.12 31.59 16.02
CA LEU A 448 -12.98 30.62 17.11
C LEU A 448 -11.56 30.67 17.70
N LYS A 449 -11.49 30.72 19.05
CA LYS A 449 -10.23 30.64 19.80
C LYS A 449 -9.89 29.21 20.24
N GLU A 450 -10.91 28.36 20.33
CA GLU A 450 -10.82 26.97 20.73
C GLU A 450 -11.88 26.16 19.99
N SER A 451 -11.64 24.88 19.78
CA SER A 451 -12.56 23.99 19.10
C SER A 451 -13.93 23.92 19.80
N LYS A 452 -15.00 24.10 19.04
CA LYS A 452 -16.39 23.92 19.53
C LYS A 452 -16.66 22.48 19.96
N ALA A 453 -16.11 21.50 19.23
CA ALA A 453 -16.19 20.07 19.50
C ALA A 453 -14.80 19.44 19.36
N SER A 454 -14.67 18.16 19.75
CA SER A 454 -13.45 17.40 19.44
C SER A 454 -13.29 17.31 17.94
N SER A 455 -12.11 17.64 17.44
CA SER A 455 -11.73 17.50 16.04
C SER A 455 -10.58 16.50 15.88
N THR A 456 -10.24 16.19 14.65
CA THR A 456 -9.25 15.18 14.31
C THR A 456 -8.30 15.71 13.25
N LEU A 457 -7.01 15.64 13.55
CA LEU A 457 -5.93 15.94 12.63
C LEU A 457 -5.10 14.68 12.41
N PHE A 458 -5.04 14.19 11.18
CA PHE A 458 -4.13 13.12 10.77
C PHE A 458 -2.87 13.76 10.22
N ILE A 459 -1.71 13.42 10.76
CA ILE A 459 -0.42 13.96 10.33
C ILE A 459 0.50 12.87 9.83
N ILE A 460 1.25 13.16 8.76
CA ILE A 460 2.25 12.28 8.17
C ILE A 460 3.44 13.11 7.67
N ALA A 461 4.67 12.64 7.93
CA ALA A 461 5.90 13.42 7.72
C ALA A 461 6.65 13.02 6.45
N ASP A 462 5.93 12.68 5.40
CA ASP A 462 6.43 12.37 4.07
C ASP A 462 5.30 12.61 3.07
N THR A 463 5.63 12.99 1.85
CA THR A 463 4.67 13.17 0.76
C THR A 463 5.01 12.33 -0.46
N ASP A 464 6.23 11.86 -0.58
CA ASP A 464 6.69 11.07 -1.73
C ASP A 464 6.02 9.69 -1.80
N TRP A 465 5.58 9.13 -0.66
CA TRP A 465 4.85 7.87 -0.59
C TRP A 465 3.52 7.88 -1.37
N LEU A 466 2.99 9.06 -1.72
CA LEU A 466 1.78 9.25 -2.53
C LEU A 466 2.04 9.11 -4.03
N PHE A 467 3.31 9.13 -4.46
CA PHE A 467 3.64 9.02 -5.88
C PHE A 467 3.62 7.58 -6.37
N ASP A 468 3.22 7.42 -7.63
CA ASP A 468 3.14 6.16 -8.33
C ASP A 468 4.46 5.38 -8.31
N ASP A 469 5.60 6.09 -8.40
CA ASP A 469 6.94 5.49 -8.38
C ASP A 469 7.21 4.64 -7.14
N TYR A 470 6.53 4.93 -6.02
CA TYR A 470 6.73 4.25 -4.73
C TYR A 470 5.54 3.40 -4.29
N SER A 471 4.42 3.47 -4.99
CA SER A 471 3.17 2.83 -4.58
C SER A 471 2.65 1.77 -5.54
N ILE A 472 2.95 1.88 -6.85
CA ILE A 472 2.42 0.99 -7.88
C ILE A 472 3.49 0.54 -8.87
N ARG A 473 3.24 -0.61 -9.48
CA ARG A 473 3.91 -1.07 -10.69
C ARG A 473 2.98 -0.84 -11.88
N LYS A 474 3.41 -0.03 -12.84
CA LYS A 474 2.67 0.17 -14.09
C LYS A 474 3.00 -0.94 -15.07
N MET A 475 1.99 -1.64 -15.52
CA MET A 475 2.09 -2.67 -16.56
C MET A 475 1.27 -2.22 -17.77
N ASN A 476 1.90 -2.16 -18.94
CA ASN A 476 1.20 -1.87 -20.18
C ASN A 476 0.67 -3.18 -20.76
N PHE A 477 -0.64 -3.35 -20.78
CA PHE A 477 -1.30 -4.50 -21.35
C PHE A 477 -2.15 -4.02 -22.53
N PHE A 478 -1.75 -4.36 -23.75
CA PHE A 478 -2.47 -4.00 -25.00
C PHE A 478 -2.90 -2.53 -25.12
N GLY A 479 -2.00 -1.60 -24.72
CA GLY A 479 -2.29 -0.15 -24.81
C GLY A 479 -3.09 0.42 -23.63
N GLN A 480 -3.49 -0.41 -22.68
CA GLN A 480 -4.05 0.02 -21.39
C GLN A 480 -2.99 -0.11 -20.29
N THR A 481 -2.84 0.95 -19.50
CA THR A 481 -1.95 0.92 -18.33
C THR A 481 -2.69 0.31 -17.14
N ALA A 482 -2.35 -0.91 -16.79
CA ALA A 482 -2.78 -1.51 -15.52
C ALA A 482 -1.81 -1.09 -14.42
N ALA A 483 -2.35 -0.71 -13.26
CA ALA A 483 -1.58 -0.37 -12.07
C ALA A 483 -1.73 -1.49 -11.03
N GLU A 484 -0.61 -2.08 -10.62
CA GLU A 484 -0.55 -3.08 -9.55
C GLU A 484 0.08 -2.44 -8.31
N PRO A 485 -0.64 -2.36 -7.17
CA PRO A 485 -0.03 -1.89 -5.93
C PRO A 485 1.12 -2.80 -5.50
N ILE A 486 2.28 -2.21 -5.20
CA ILE A 486 3.47 -2.94 -4.72
C ILE A 486 3.58 -2.97 -3.19
N ASN A 487 2.78 -2.15 -2.53
CA ASN A 487 2.65 -2.04 -1.08
C ASN A 487 1.28 -1.43 -0.73
N ASP A 488 1.05 -1.16 0.55
CA ASP A 488 -0.23 -0.64 1.05
C ASP A 488 -0.30 0.90 1.10
N ASN A 489 0.57 1.63 0.39
CA ASN A 489 0.55 3.10 0.39
C ASN A 489 -0.80 3.66 -0.11
N LEU A 490 -1.32 3.15 -1.22
CA LEU A 490 -2.64 3.57 -1.72
C LEU A 490 -3.76 3.26 -0.72
N ALA A 491 -3.69 2.10 -0.06
CA ALA A 491 -4.65 1.75 0.97
C ALA A 491 -4.55 2.70 2.18
N LEU A 492 -3.33 3.05 2.63
CA LEU A 492 -3.13 4.04 3.68
C LEU A 492 -3.72 5.40 3.31
N ALA A 493 -3.46 5.88 2.08
CA ALA A 493 -3.94 7.17 1.60
C ALA A 493 -5.48 7.24 1.58
N ALA A 494 -6.13 6.20 1.08
CA ALA A 494 -7.58 6.13 1.05
C ALA A 494 -8.18 5.93 2.45
N ASN A 495 -7.62 5.00 3.27
CA ASN A 495 -8.11 4.73 4.62
C ASN A 495 -8.06 5.99 5.50
N SER A 496 -6.99 6.79 5.36
CA SER A 496 -6.82 8.01 6.16
C SER A 496 -7.92 9.03 5.88
N LEU A 497 -8.24 9.30 4.62
CA LEU A 497 -9.30 10.25 4.25
C LEU A 497 -10.70 9.69 4.54
N GLU A 498 -10.92 8.40 4.29
CA GLU A 498 -12.20 7.75 4.61
C GLU A 498 -12.48 7.73 6.12
N PHE A 499 -11.46 7.45 6.93
CA PHE A 499 -11.55 7.54 8.39
C PHE A 499 -11.95 8.95 8.83
N LEU A 500 -11.26 9.97 8.33
CA LEU A 500 -11.55 11.36 8.63
C LEU A 500 -12.96 11.76 8.18
N SER A 501 -13.45 11.20 7.08
CA SER A 501 -14.81 11.42 6.60
C SER A 501 -15.88 10.61 7.35
N GLY A 502 -15.50 9.73 8.28
CA GLY A 502 -16.42 8.94 9.09
C GLY A 502 -16.93 7.64 8.43
N SER A 503 -16.34 7.18 7.31
CA SER A 503 -16.70 5.89 6.68
C SER A 503 -15.86 4.72 7.19
N SER A 504 -15.90 4.49 8.51
CA SER A 504 -15.11 3.43 9.17
C SER A 504 -15.40 2.00 8.68
N ASP A 505 -16.60 1.77 8.13
CA ASP A 505 -17.00 0.45 7.65
C ASP A 505 -16.14 -0.02 6.47
N LEU A 506 -15.89 0.85 5.47
CA LEU A 506 -15.04 0.53 4.32
C LEU A 506 -13.57 0.29 4.69
N ILE A 507 -13.08 0.99 5.71
CA ILE A 507 -11.69 0.83 6.18
C ILE A 507 -11.43 -0.58 6.70
N SER A 508 -12.38 -1.14 7.46
CA SER A 508 -12.26 -2.49 8.01
C SER A 508 -12.23 -3.58 6.93
N ILE A 509 -12.74 -3.28 5.73
CA ILE A 509 -12.76 -4.19 4.58
C ILE A 509 -11.40 -4.22 3.87
N ARG A 510 -10.74 -3.07 3.68
CA ARG A 510 -9.46 -2.97 2.95
C ARG A 510 -8.38 -3.85 3.56
N GLY A 511 -8.35 -3.95 4.86
CA GLY A 511 -7.33 -4.70 5.55
C GLY A 511 -7.43 -6.21 5.48
N LYS A 512 -8.49 -6.78 4.92
CA LYS A 512 -8.70 -8.23 4.85
C LYS A 512 -8.08 -8.88 3.60
N GLY A 513 -7.63 -8.09 2.65
CA GLY A 513 -7.34 -8.50 1.28
C GLY A 513 -6.06 -9.28 1.04
N ASN A 514 -5.17 -9.48 2.00
CA ASN A 514 -3.86 -10.07 1.72
C ASN A 514 -3.84 -11.57 1.99
N SER A 515 -4.49 -12.36 1.13
CA SER A 515 -4.45 -13.84 1.20
C SER A 515 -3.17 -14.45 0.62
N LEU A 516 -2.37 -13.69 -0.12
CA LEU A 516 -1.04 -14.10 -0.56
C LEU A 516 -0.02 -13.83 0.56
N ARG A 517 -0.09 -14.60 1.65
CA ARG A 517 1.06 -14.72 2.55
C ARG A 517 2.13 -15.54 1.85
N PRO A 518 3.29 -14.96 1.48
CA PRO A 518 4.44 -15.80 1.18
C PRO A 518 4.67 -16.66 2.43
N PHE A 519 4.98 -17.94 2.23
CA PHE A 519 5.35 -18.82 3.34
C PHE A 519 6.51 -18.17 4.10
N GLU A 520 6.21 -17.50 5.24
CA GLU A 520 7.21 -16.69 5.99
C GLU A 520 8.43 -17.54 6.37
N VAL A 521 8.22 -18.82 6.65
CA VAL A 521 9.28 -19.78 6.94
C VAL A 521 10.18 -19.99 5.72
N VAL A 522 9.60 -20.21 4.53
CA VAL A 522 10.35 -20.38 3.27
C VAL A 522 11.09 -19.09 2.92
N ARG A 523 10.42 -17.93 3.06
CA ARG A 523 11.03 -16.63 2.81
C ARG A 523 12.17 -16.31 3.78
N THR A 524 12.02 -16.67 5.05
CA THR A 524 13.09 -16.52 6.05
C THR A 524 14.26 -17.45 5.73
N MET A 525 14.00 -18.69 5.30
CA MET A 525 15.02 -19.61 4.81
C MET A 525 15.74 -19.06 3.57
N GLU A 526 15.01 -18.52 2.60
CA GLU A 526 15.59 -17.86 1.42
C GLU A 526 16.42 -16.63 1.77
N ILE A 527 15.94 -15.77 2.68
CA ILE A 527 16.68 -14.59 3.13
C ILE A 527 17.96 -14.99 3.83
N ASN A 528 17.90 -15.95 4.76
CA ASN A 528 19.07 -16.44 5.49
C ASN A 528 20.07 -17.13 4.57
N ALA A 529 19.61 -17.92 3.60
CA ALA A 529 20.46 -18.55 2.61
C ALA A 529 21.06 -17.53 1.66
N ASN A 530 20.30 -16.51 1.22
CA ASN A 530 20.80 -15.42 0.40
C ASN A 530 21.82 -14.56 1.14
N GLN A 531 21.64 -14.29 2.45
CA GLN A 531 22.64 -13.58 3.25
C GLN A 531 23.95 -14.36 3.35
N LYS A 532 23.89 -15.65 3.72
CA LYS A 532 25.07 -16.53 3.74
C LYS A 532 25.74 -16.65 2.37
N TYR A 533 24.95 -16.65 1.32
CA TYR A 533 25.43 -16.68 -0.07
C TYR A 533 26.10 -15.37 -0.47
N GLN A 534 25.54 -14.23 -0.09
CA GLN A 534 26.10 -12.89 -0.35
C GLN A 534 27.43 -12.68 0.40
N GLU A 535 27.50 -13.09 1.67
CA GLU A 535 28.75 -13.02 2.44
C GLU A 535 29.86 -13.87 1.80
N LYS A 536 29.55 -15.11 1.41
CA LYS A 536 30.50 -15.98 0.72
C LYS A 536 30.88 -15.47 -0.67
N LEU A 537 29.90 -14.92 -1.43
CA LEU A 537 30.17 -14.31 -2.73
C LEU A 537 31.10 -13.10 -2.60
N SER A 538 30.86 -12.22 -1.63
CA SER A 538 31.69 -11.05 -1.37
C SER A 538 33.14 -11.45 -0.99
N GLU A 539 33.30 -12.47 -0.15
CA GLU A 539 34.61 -13.03 0.20
C GLU A 539 35.32 -13.62 -1.04
N LEU A 540 34.55 -14.34 -1.87
CA LEU A 540 35.07 -14.96 -3.08
C LEU A 540 35.43 -13.92 -4.17
N GLU A 541 34.66 -12.86 -4.32
CA GLU A 541 34.92 -11.74 -5.23
C GLU A 541 36.17 -10.97 -4.79
N THR A 542 36.34 -10.74 -3.48
CA THR A 542 37.54 -10.11 -2.92
C THR A 542 38.79 -10.95 -3.19
N ARG A 543 38.69 -12.27 -3.04
CA ARG A 543 39.81 -13.19 -3.39
C ARG A 543 40.07 -13.20 -4.89
N LEU A 544 39.04 -13.19 -5.73
CA LEU A 544 39.19 -13.10 -7.19
C LEU A 544 39.90 -11.82 -7.61
N GLN A 545 39.49 -10.67 -7.07
CA GLN A 545 40.15 -9.40 -7.35
C GLN A 545 41.64 -9.42 -6.93
N SER A 546 41.95 -9.99 -5.76
CA SER A 546 43.34 -10.09 -5.30
C SER A 546 44.20 -11.00 -6.18
N VAL A 547 43.64 -12.09 -6.71
CA VAL A 547 44.31 -12.99 -7.65
C VAL A 547 44.48 -12.33 -9.03
N GLN A 548 43.43 -11.64 -9.53
CA GLN A 548 43.52 -10.88 -10.78
C GLN A 548 44.56 -9.76 -10.71
N GLN A 549 44.65 -9.06 -9.58
CA GLN A 549 45.63 -8.01 -9.36
C GLN A 549 47.05 -8.57 -9.35
N LYS A 550 47.29 -9.69 -8.65
CA LYS A 550 48.58 -10.40 -8.69
C LYS A 550 48.96 -10.88 -10.09
N LEU A 551 47.97 -11.33 -10.87
CA LEU A 551 48.17 -11.76 -12.25
C LEU A 551 48.56 -10.60 -13.16
N SER A 552 47.91 -9.44 -13.00
CA SER A 552 48.21 -8.21 -13.74
C SER A 552 49.60 -7.65 -13.33
N GLU A 553 49.99 -7.72 -12.06
CA GLU A 553 51.33 -7.34 -11.58
C GLU A 553 52.43 -8.24 -12.16
N LEU A 554 52.17 -9.56 -12.25
CA LEU A 554 53.11 -10.52 -12.87
C LEU A 554 53.21 -10.30 -14.38
N GLN A 555 52.12 -9.92 -15.04
CA GLN A 555 52.10 -9.58 -16.47
C GLN A 555 52.74 -8.20 -16.73
N GLY A 556 52.55 -7.22 -15.85
CA GLY A 556 53.19 -5.89 -15.95
C GLY A 556 54.69 -5.87 -15.72
N LYS A 557 55.24 -6.78 -14.89
CA LYS A 557 56.69 -6.94 -14.69
C LYS A 557 57.42 -7.59 -15.88
N LYS A 558 56.69 -8.08 -16.89
CA LYS A 558 57.21 -8.63 -18.15
C LYS A 558 57.16 -7.65 -19.33
N GLY A 559 57.15 -6.35 -19.06
CA GLY A 559 57.31 -5.33 -20.10
C GLY A 559 58.67 -5.51 -20.79
N GLU A 560 58.64 -5.67 -22.11
CA GLU A 560 59.67 -5.44 -23.14
C GLU A 560 60.59 -6.55 -23.62
N ALA A 561 60.64 -7.74 -23.04
CA ALA A 561 61.44 -8.80 -23.65
C ALA A 561 60.65 -10.12 -23.75
N ASN A 562 60.37 -10.54 -24.97
CA ASN A 562 59.86 -11.84 -25.42
C ASN A 562 58.33 -12.11 -25.32
N ARG A 563 57.64 -11.75 -26.37
CA ARG A 563 56.24 -12.03 -26.66
C ARG A 563 55.86 -13.49 -26.96
N LEU A 564 56.73 -14.49 -26.82
CA LEU A 564 56.50 -15.82 -27.38
C LEU A 564 56.61 -17.04 -26.47
N VAL A 565 56.95 -16.90 -25.19
CA VAL A 565 56.94 -18.07 -24.28
C VAL A 565 56.33 -17.65 -22.93
N ALA A 566 55.14 -18.15 -22.65
CA ALA A 566 54.55 -18.02 -21.32
C ALA A 566 55.41 -18.76 -20.32
N SER A 567 55.94 -18.06 -19.28
CA SER A 567 56.79 -18.73 -18.28
C SER A 567 55.97 -19.80 -17.55
N PRO A 568 56.60 -20.90 -17.11
CA PRO A 568 55.94 -21.97 -16.36
C PRO A 568 55.16 -21.47 -15.14
N GLU A 569 55.60 -20.35 -14.54
CA GLU A 569 54.96 -19.70 -13.39
C GLU A 569 53.61 -19.04 -13.75
N VAL A 570 53.50 -18.38 -14.91
CA VAL A 570 52.25 -17.77 -15.39
C VAL A 570 51.26 -18.85 -15.80
N THR A 571 51.74 -19.93 -16.44
CA THR A 571 50.86 -21.06 -16.81
C THR A 571 50.34 -21.77 -15.56
N LYS A 572 51.14 -21.92 -14.53
CA LYS A 572 50.72 -22.49 -13.23
C LYS A 572 49.75 -21.57 -12.51
N ALA A 573 49.97 -20.26 -12.49
CA ALA A 573 49.03 -19.30 -11.90
C ALA A 573 47.68 -19.28 -12.58
N ILE A 574 47.63 -19.39 -13.92
CA ILE A 574 46.38 -19.50 -14.69
C ILE A 574 45.65 -20.81 -14.38
N ALA A 575 46.39 -21.93 -14.29
CA ALA A 575 45.81 -23.23 -13.96
C ALA A 575 45.26 -23.25 -12.52
N ASP A 576 45.97 -22.66 -11.56
CA ASP A 576 45.50 -22.50 -10.17
C ASP A 576 44.27 -21.58 -10.09
N PHE A 577 44.21 -20.52 -10.88
CA PHE A 577 43.04 -19.65 -11.01
C PHE A 577 41.82 -20.37 -11.56
N GLN A 578 41.98 -21.13 -12.66
CA GLN A 578 40.92 -21.92 -13.24
C GLN A 578 40.37 -22.99 -12.27
N LYS A 579 41.29 -23.61 -11.50
CA LYS A 579 40.94 -24.57 -10.47
C LYS A 579 40.15 -23.92 -9.32
N GLN A 580 40.56 -22.73 -8.88
CA GLN A 580 39.82 -21.95 -7.88
C GLN A 580 38.43 -21.52 -8.39
N GLN A 581 38.33 -21.05 -9.62
CA GLN A 581 37.07 -20.66 -10.24
C GLN A 581 36.11 -21.86 -10.37
N ALA A 582 36.64 -23.04 -10.74
CA ALA A 582 35.87 -24.27 -10.81
C ALA A 582 35.36 -24.72 -9.42
N ALA A 583 36.22 -24.63 -8.38
CA ALA A 583 35.89 -24.93 -7.00
C ALA A 583 34.77 -24.00 -6.49
N MET A 584 34.90 -22.70 -6.75
CA MET A 584 33.89 -21.67 -6.38
C MET A 584 32.54 -21.90 -7.07
N SER A 585 32.58 -22.29 -8.36
CA SER A 585 31.36 -22.64 -9.10
C SER A 585 30.72 -23.92 -8.55
N GLY A 586 31.53 -24.83 -7.99
CA GLY A 586 31.10 -26.03 -7.26
C GLY A 586 30.41 -25.68 -5.94
N GLU A 587 31.03 -24.83 -5.13
CA GLU A 587 30.45 -24.34 -3.85
C GLU A 587 29.13 -23.61 -4.07
N ARG A 588 29.05 -22.75 -5.08
CA ARG A 588 27.82 -22.06 -5.45
C ARG A 588 26.68 -23.04 -5.79
N ARG A 589 27.00 -24.13 -6.49
CA ARG A 589 26.03 -25.20 -6.79
C ARG A 589 25.61 -25.98 -5.54
N GLN A 590 26.53 -26.24 -4.62
CA GLN A 590 26.23 -26.93 -3.35
C GLN A 590 25.29 -26.10 -2.46
N ILE A 591 25.52 -24.78 -2.32
CA ILE A 591 24.67 -23.89 -1.55
C ILE A 591 23.24 -23.86 -2.13
N ARG A 592 23.11 -23.78 -3.46
CA ARG A 592 21.79 -23.84 -4.13
C ARG A 592 21.10 -25.19 -3.97
N ARG A 593 21.86 -26.30 -3.90
CA ARG A 593 21.31 -27.62 -3.63
C ARG A 593 20.82 -27.74 -2.19
N ALA A 594 21.63 -27.31 -1.23
CA ALA A 594 21.26 -27.33 0.18
C ALA A 594 20.00 -26.50 0.47
N LEU A 595 19.87 -25.31 -0.15
CA LEU A 595 18.66 -24.50 -0.04
C LEU A 595 17.42 -25.23 -0.58
N ARG A 596 17.54 -25.89 -1.72
CA ARG A 596 16.45 -26.65 -2.32
C ARG A 596 16.08 -27.87 -1.47
N GLU A 597 17.08 -28.57 -0.94
CA GLU A 597 16.91 -29.71 -0.06
C GLU A 597 16.17 -29.37 1.23
N ASP A 598 16.46 -28.22 1.84
CA ASP A 598 15.76 -27.73 3.04
C ASP A 598 14.26 -27.43 2.73
N ILE A 599 13.96 -26.85 1.55
CA ILE A 599 12.60 -26.58 1.10
C ILE A 599 11.86 -27.91 0.82
N ASP A 600 12.49 -28.82 0.09
CA ASP A 600 11.92 -30.14 -0.24
C ASP A 600 11.68 -30.98 1.03
N GLN A 601 12.55 -30.88 2.04
CA GLN A 601 12.34 -31.53 3.34
C GLN A 601 11.14 -30.95 4.09
N LEU A 602 10.94 -29.62 4.05
CA LEU A 602 9.77 -28.99 4.67
C LEU A 602 8.49 -29.45 3.96
N GLU A 603 8.47 -29.48 2.63
CA GLU A 603 7.34 -29.96 1.82
C GLU A 603 6.99 -31.41 2.17
N ASN A 604 7.99 -32.29 2.20
CA ASN A 604 7.81 -33.70 2.55
C ASN A 604 7.29 -33.90 3.99
N ARG A 605 7.78 -33.12 4.96
CA ARG A 605 7.26 -33.17 6.35
C ARG A 605 5.80 -32.75 6.42
N LEU A 606 5.42 -31.67 5.73
CA LEU A 606 4.04 -31.21 5.67
C LEU A 606 3.12 -32.22 4.98
N LEU A 607 3.59 -32.84 3.90
CA LEU A 607 2.86 -33.88 3.17
C LEU A 607 2.62 -35.11 4.05
N ILE A 608 3.65 -35.61 4.75
CA ILE A 608 3.55 -36.73 5.67
C ILE A 608 2.60 -36.40 6.83
N LEU A 609 2.70 -35.20 7.40
CA LEU A 609 1.84 -34.76 8.51
C LEU A 609 0.37 -34.70 8.07
N ASN A 610 0.09 -34.13 6.90
CA ASN A 610 -1.27 -34.08 6.35
C ASN A 610 -1.83 -35.46 6.01
N LEU A 611 -0.98 -36.37 5.48
CA LEU A 611 -1.40 -37.72 5.11
C LEU A 611 -1.69 -38.59 6.35
N LEU A 612 -0.91 -38.41 7.44
CA LEU A 612 -0.99 -39.24 8.64
C LEU A 612 -1.89 -38.67 9.74
N ALA A 613 -2.17 -37.36 9.76
CA ALA A 613 -2.93 -36.70 10.82
C ALA A 613 -4.36 -37.26 10.92
N ALA A 614 -5.09 -37.35 9.81
CA ALA A 614 -6.46 -37.85 9.82
C ALA A 614 -6.56 -39.36 10.15
N PRO A 615 -5.80 -40.25 9.50
CA PRO A 615 -5.78 -41.68 9.91
C PRO A 615 -5.29 -41.91 11.34
N GLY A 616 -4.30 -41.12 11.78
CA GLY A 616 -3.77 -41.19 13.13
C GLY A 616 -4.80 -40.82 14.19
N LEU A 617 -5.54 -39.73 14.01
CA LEU A 617 -6.62 -39.32 14.90
C LEU A 617 -7.75 -40.37 14.95
N ILE A 618 -8.13 -40.91 13.78
CA ILE A 618 -9.15 -41.97 13.72
C ILE A 618 -8.66 -43.24 14.44
N GLY A 619 -7.38 -43.62 14.26
CA GLY A 619 -6.77 -44.76 14.93
C GLY A 619 -6.72 -44.59 16.45
N ILE A 620 -6.29 -43.43 16.95
CA ILE A 620 -6.25 -43.08 18.37
C ILE A 620 -7.66 -43.11 18.97
N PHE A 621 -8.62 -42.48 18.29
CA PHE A 621 -10.02 -42.47 18.73
C PHE A 621 -10.61 -43.91 18.74
N GLY A 622 -10.34 -44.71 17.73
CA GLY A 622 -10.76 -46.10 17.65
C GLY A 622 -10.18 -46.97 18.78
N LEU A 623 -8.89 -46.79 19.08
CA LEU A 623 -8.23 -47.49 20.20
C LEU A 623 -8.77 -47.03 21.56
N TRP A 624 -8.99 -45.73 21.74
CA TRP A 624 -9.59 -45.18 22.97
C TRP A 624 -11.01 -45.73 23.16
N PHE A 625 -11.84 -45.73 22.14
CA PHE A 625 -13.20 -46.26 22.16
C PHE A 625 -13.24 -47.78 22.41
N ALA A 626 -12.33 -48.54 21.79
CA ALA A 626 -12.21 -49.96 22.02
C ALA A 626 -11.80 -50.30 23.48
N ARG A 627 -10.94 -49.46 24.10
CA ARG A 627 -10.55 -49.62 25.50
C ARG A 627 -11.66 -49.22 26.48
N SER A 628 -12.42 -48.17 26.20
CA SER A 628 -13.55 -47.73 27.02
C SER A 628 -14.71 -48.74 27.06
N ARG A 629 -14.84 -49.58 26.01
CA ARG A 629 -15.83 -50.68 25.96
C ARG A 629 -15.41 -51.96 26.70
N LYS A 630 -14.13 -52.08 27.09
CA LYS A 630 -13.63 -53.26 27.85
C LYS A 630 -13.64 -53.04 29.36
N LYS A 631 -14.04 -51.85 29.83
CA LYS A 631 -14.46 -51.57 31.19
C LYS A 631 -15.99 -51.60 31.29
#